data_a4def8e8660c373c965585783694ebb2
#
_entry.id   a4def8e8660c373c965585783694ebb2
#
_cell.length_a   1.000
_cell.length_b   1.000
_cell.length_c   1.000
_cell.angle_alpha   90.00
_cell.angle_beta   90.00
_cell.angle_gamma   90.00
#
_symmetry.space_group_name_H-M   'P 1'
#
loop_
_entity.id
_entity.type
_entity.pdbx_description
1 polymer ?
#
loop_
_entity_poly.entity_id
_entity_poly.type
_entity_poly.pdbx_seq_one_letter_code
_entity_poly.pdbx_strand_id
1 'polypeptide(L)'
;MHSSYVRRLALLFSILGIFIFVAGCKKKVGTAPPAPSPAPTPERPTVALKASPTAVDSGGAATLTWSSTNATDLDLQPGIGKVAPQGSTSTNVTQSTTFTITANGPGGTATATASVSVSAPEAPPAPAPQPGLSELFDQNVKDAFFDFNKSDIRADARNALTKDAEFLRSYSQIRVTIEGHCDERGSTEYNLGLGERRAQAAKNYLISLGIQAGRIDTVSWGKERPFCSEHTEDCWQANRRAHFVMAH
;
A
#
# COMPACT_ATOMS: atom_id res chain seq x y z
N MET A 1 -48.67 -3.79 -15.79
CA MET A 1 -49.21 -3.65 -17.17
C MET A 1 -48.91 -4.96 -17.87
N HIS A 2 -49.96 -5.60 -18.12
CA HIS A 2 -50.42 -6.48 -19.21
C HIS A 2 -49.73 -7.85 -19.26
N SER A 3 -50.39 -8.90 -18.80
CA SER A 3 -51.57 -9.57 -19.39
C SER A 3 -51.19 -10.34 -20.65
N SER A 4 -51.47 -11.55 -20.96
CA SER A 4 -52.65 -12.40 -20.66
C SER A 4 -52.50 -13.68 -21.49
N TYR A 5 -52.99 -14.72 -21.03
CA TYR A 5 -54.19 -15.54 -21.38
C TYR A 5 -53.95 -16.65 -22.41
N VAL A 6 -54.10 -17.87 -22.00
CA VAL A 6 -55.31 -18.74 -22.05
C VAL A 6 -55.56 -19.42 -23.44
N ARG A 7 -55.63 -20.72 -23.49
CA ARG A 7 -56.88 -21.56 -23.71
C ARG A 7 -56.46 -22.93 -24.29
N ARG A 8 -56.70 -23.93 -23.53
CA ARG A 8 -57.75 -24.97 -23.64
C ARG A 8 -58.35 -25.15 -25.03
N LEU A 9 -58.25 -26.41 -25.58
CA LEU A 9 -59.45 -27.05 -26.11
C LEU A 9 -59.29 -28.57 -26.17
N ALA A 10 -60.21 -29.26 -25.52
CA ALA A 10 -60.49 -30.68 -25.65
C ALA A 10 -61.34 -30.93 -26.91
N LEU A 11 -61.23 -32.06 -27.52
CA LEU A 11 -62.27 -32.65 -28.32
C LEU A 11 -62.18 -34.17 -28.30
N LEU A 12 -63.21 -34.71 -27.68
CA LEU A 12 -63.66 -36.09 -27.79
C LEU A 12 -64.19 -36.40 -29.17
N PHE A 13 -63.87 -37.58 -29.71
CA PHE A 13 -64.85 -38.28 -30.55
C PHE A 13 -64.75 -39.80 -30.37
N SER A 14 -65.92 -40.34 -30.12
CA SER A 14 -66.31 -41.73 -29.92
C SER A 14 -66.56 -42.43 -31.26
N ILE A 15 -66.68 -43.71 -31.18
CA ILE A 15 -67.49 -44.66 -32.04
C ILE A 15 -66.69 -45.81 -32.63
N LEU A 16 -66.94 -46.97 -32.14
CA LEU A 16 -67.74 -48.10 -32.59
C LEU A 16 -67.01 -49.15 -33.42
N GLY A 17 -66.88 -50.25 -32.82
CA GLY A 17 -66.90 -51.66 -33.02
C GLY A 17 -66.89 -52.29 -34.42
N ILE A 18 -66.08 -53.33 -34.44
CA ILE A 18 -66.44 -54.56 -35.27
C ILE A 18 -65.70 -55.76 -34.63
N PHE A 19 -66.48 -56.65 -34.10
CA PHE A 19 -66.05 -58.03 -33.73
C PHE A 19 -65.78 -58.87 -34.95
N ILE A 20 -64.58 -59.46 -35.13
CA ILE A 20 -64.34 -60.58 -36.02
C ILE A 20 -63.57 -61.64 -35.17
N PHE A 21 -64.30 -62.73 -34.92
CA PHE A 21 -63.72 -63.97 -34.36
C PHE A 21 -62.91 -64.66 -35.45
N VAL A 22 -61.62 -64.86 -35.18
CA VAL A 22 -60.84 -65.87 -35.98
C VAL A 22 -60.15 -66.79 -34.96
N ALA A 23 -60.57 -68.04 -35.00
CA ALA A 23 -59.93 -69.15 -34.29
C ALA A 23 -58.55 -69.38 -34.90
N GLY A 24 -57.48 -69.17 -34.14
CA GLY A 24 -56.06 -69.37 -34.53
C GLY A 24 -55.33 -70.25 -33.54
N CYS A 25 -54.74 -71.32 -34.05
CA CYS A 25 -53.97 -72.37 -33.42
C CYS A 25 -53.03 -71.93 -32.31
N LYS A 26 -53.05 -72.61 -31.14
CA LYS A 26 -52.06 -72.52 -30.10
C LYS A 26 -50.72 -73.08 -30.60
N LYS A 27 -49.78 -72.16 -30.97
CA LYS A 27 -48.37 -72.49 -31.11
C LYS A 27 -47.74 -72.27 -29.74
N LYS A 28 -47.16 -73.34 -29.12
CA LYS A 28 -46.35 -73.23 -27.90
C LYS A 28 -45.16 -72.34 -28.25
N VAL A 29 -45.18 -71.11 -27.75
CA VAL A 29 -44.00 -70.22 -27.67
C VAL A 29 -43.11 -70.70 -26.55
N GLY A 30 -41.93 -71.24 -26.91
CA GLY A 30 -40.88 -71.51 -25.93
C GLY A 30 -40.47 -70.21 -25.24
N THR A 31 -40.53 -70.21 -23.93
CA THR A 31 -40.05 -69.12 -23.11
C THR A 31 -38.54 -69.01 -23.32
N ALA A 32 -38.12 -67.90 -24.00
CA ALA A 32 -36.71 -67.56 -24.09
C ALA A 32 -36.16 -67.33 -22.64
N PRO A 33 -34.96 -67.74 -22.32
CA PRO A 33 -34.36 -67.50 -21.04
C PRO A 33 -34.34 -65.98 -20.78
N PRO A 34 -34.54 -65.51 -19.53
CA PRO A 34 -34.49 -64.11 -19.20
C PRO A 34 -33.13 -63.50 -19.60
N ALA A 35 -33.18 -62.37 -20.28
CA ALA A 35 -31.97 -61.61 -20.65
C ALA A 35 -31.13 -61.36 -19.35
N PRO A 36 -29.80 -61.51 -19.43
CA PRO A 36 -28.95 -61.23 -18.30
C PRO A 36 -29.19 -59.80 -17.79
N SER A 37 -29.34 -59.67 -16.44
CA SER A 37 -29.50 -58.37 -15.80
C SER A 37 -28.34 -57.45 -16.23
N PRO A 38 -28.59 -56.19 -16.63
CA PRO A 38 -27.50 -55.30 -16.99
C PRO A 38 -26.50 -55.22 -15.83
N ALA A 39 -25.22 -55.32 -16.14
CA ALA A 39 -24.15 -55.17 -15.17
C ALA A 39 -24.27 -53.81 -14.46
N PRO A 40 -24.05 -53.75 -13.13
CA PRO A 40 -24.12 -52.47 -12.43
C PRO A 40 -23.16 -51.45 -13.03
N THR A 41 -23.65 -50.26 -13.30
CA THR A 41 -22.84 -49.14 -13.83
C THR A 41 -21.80 -48.80 -12.77
N PRO A 42 -20.49 -48.72 -13.10
CA PRO A 42 -19.47 -48.39 -12.13
C PRO A 42 -19.74 -47.02 -11.49
N GLU A 43 -19.60 -46.93 -10.19
CA GLU A 43 -19.75 -45.69 -9.45
C GLU A 43 -18.63 -44.71 -9.79
N ARG A 44 -18.97 -43.41 -9.85
CA ARG A 44 -18.02 -42.36 -10.09
C ARG A 44 -17.03 -42.24 -8.93
N PRO A 45 -15.73 -41.98 -9.21
CA PRO A 45 -14.78 -41.67 -8.17
C PRO A 45 -15.11 -40.35 -7.48
N THR A 46 -14.76 -40.24 -6.22
CA THR A 46 -14.74 -38.96 -5.48
C THR A 46 -13.33 -38.73 -4.94
N VAL A 47 -12.95 -37.49 -4.78
CA VAL A 47 -11.67 -37.11 -4.21
C VAL A 47 -11.80 -35.82 -3.44
N ALA A 48 -11.13 -35.70 -2.30
CA ALA A 48 -10.96 -34.49 -1.52
C ALA A 48 -9.47 -34.24 -1.28
N LEU A 49 -9.06 -33.00 -1.31
CA LEU A 49 -7.69 -32.54 -1.03
C LEU A 49 -7.73 -31.37 -0.07
N LYS A 50 -6.87 -31.36 0.94
CA LYS A 50 -6.70 -30.26 1.90
C LYS A 50 -5.22 -29.96 2.05
N ALA A 51 -4.90 -28.68 2.25
CA ALA A 51 -3.57 -28.20 2.61
C ALA A 51 -3.61 -27.55 3.99
N SER A 52 -2.59 -27.79 4.81
CA SER A 52 -2.47 -27.15 6.13
C SER A 52 -0.98 -26.98 6.48
N PRO A 53 -0.55 -25.75 6.83
CA PRO A 53 -1.30 -24.49 6.74
C PRO A 53 -1.56 -24.07 5.29
N THR A 54 -2.53 -23.16 5.07
CA THR A 54 -2.84 -22.60 3.74
C THR A 54 -1.98 -21.39 3.40
N ALA A 55 -1.19 -20.88 4.35
CA ALA A 55 -0.23 -19.81 4.15
C ALA A 55 1.07 -20.16 4.88
N VAL A 56 2.21 -19.96 4.23
CA VAL A 56 3.55 -20.22 4.77
C VAL A 56 4.52 -19.13 4.28
N ASP A 57 5.65 -18.99 4.95
CA ASP A 57 6.77 -18.21 4.44
C ASP A 57 7.48 -18.93 3.29
N SER A 58 8.25 -18.21 2.49
CA SER A 58 8.99 -18.80 1.36
C SER A 58 9.90 -19.94 1.83
N GLY A 59 9.71 -21.13 1.25
CA GLY A 59 10.38 -22.35 1.66
C GLY A 59 9.72 -23.08 2.84
N GLY A 60 8.63 -22.56 3.38
CA GLY A 60 7.87 -23.18 4.44
C GLY A 60 7.19 -24.48 4.00
N ALA A 61 6.94 -25.37 4.95
CA ALA A 61 6.30 -26.66 4.70
C ALA A 61 4.77 -26.58 4.83
N ALA A 62 4.06 -27.19 3.88
CA ALA A 62 2.63 -27.43 3.95
C ALA A 62 2.34 -28.93 3.85
N THR A 63 1.43 -29.42 4.66
CA THR A 63 0.97 -30.81 4.61
C THR A 63 -0.28 -30.91 3.76
N LEU A 64 -0.24 -31.74 2.72
CA LEU A 64 -1.36 -32.09 1.87
C LEU A 64 -1.96 -33.37 2.36
N THR A 65 -3.27 -33.39 2.55
CA THR A 65 -4.02 -34.60 2.99
C THR A 65 -5.14 -34.84 2.00
N TRP A 66 -5.31 -36.09 1.57
CA TRP A 66 -6.34 -36.49 0.62
C TRP A 66 -7.03 -37.77 0.99
N SER A 67 -8.23 -37.92 0.46
CA SER A 67 -9.01 -39.18 0.50
C SER A 67 -9.83 -39.30 -0.77
N SER A 68 -10.02 -40.53 -1.24
CA SER A 68 -10.82 -40.83 -2.42
C SER A 68 -11.67 -42.09 -2.20
N THR A 69 -12.73 -42.23 -3.01
CA THR A 69 -13.53 -43.45 -3.12
C THR A 69 -13.69 -43.80 -4.59
N ASN A 70 -13.84 -45.09 -4.90
CA ASN A 70 -14.06 -45.63 -6.26
C ASN A 70 -12.98 -45.23 -7.27
N ALA A 71 -11.80 -44.86 -6.80
CA ALA A 71 -10.66 -44.52 -7.64
C ALA A 71 -9.64 -45.67 -7.66
N THR A 72 -9.06 -45.93 -8.82
CA THR A 72 -8.01 -46.94 -9.05
C THR A 72 -6.63 -46.31 -9.21
N ASP A 73 -6.57 -45.05 -9.62
CA ASP A 73 -5.34 -44.29 -9.87
C ASP A 73 -5.52 -42.85 -9.44
N LEU A 74 -4.57 -42.35 -8.66
CA LEU A 74 -4.53 -40.94 -8.23
C LEU A 74 -3.20 -40.31 -8.62
N ASP A 75 -3.27 -39.07 -9.14
CA ASP A 75 -2.11 -38.22 -9.44
C ASP A 75 -2.25 -36.86 -8.77
N LEU A 76 -1.26 -36.48 -8.00
CA LEU A 76 -1.21 -35.22 -7.25
C LEU A 76 -0.12 -34.31 -7.81
N GLN A 77 -0.52 -33.21 -8.41
CA GLN A 77 0.39 -32.26 -9.05
C GLN A 77 0.26 -30.84 -8.46
N PRO A 78 1.31 -30.02 -8.52
CA PRO A 78 2.64 -30.32 -9.08
C PRO A 78 3.55 -31.07 -8.11
N GLY A 79 4.47 -31.86 -8.67
CA GLY A 79 5.70 -32.29 -7.99
C GLY A 79 5.60 -33.50 -7.07
N ILE A 80 4.40 -34.11 -6.90
CA ILE A 80 4.23 -35.26 -6.01
C ILE A 80 4.02 -36.55 -6.82
N GLY A 81 3.17 -36.53 -7.87
CA GLY A 81 2.93 -37.66 -8.74
C GLY A 81 1.87 -38.62 -8.22
N LYS A 82 2.04 -39.90 -8.53
CA LYS A 82 1.08 -40.96 -8.16
C LYS A 82 1.05 -41.21 -6.67
N VAL A 83 -0.16 -41.29 -6.13
CA VAL A 83 -0.40 -41.48 -4.70
C VAL A 83 -1.42 -42.57 -4.42
N ALA A 84 -1.41 -43.09 -3.19
CA ALA A 84 -2.40 -44.05 -2.71
C ALA A 84 -3.81 -43.43 -2.60
N PRO A 85 -4.91 -44.22 -2.53
CA PRO A 85 -6.29 -43.71 -2.44
C PRO A 85 -6.54 -42.74 -1.28
N GLN A 86 -5.77 -42.81 -0.22
CA GLN A 86 -5.79 -41.89 0.90
C GLN A 86 -4.37 -41.72 1.46
N GLY A 87 -4.06 -40.54 1.97
CA GLY A 87 -2.75 -40.28 2.53
C GLY A 87 -2.50 -38.82 2.86
N SER A 88 -1.26 -38.56 3.25
CA SER A 88 -0.76 -37.21 3.47
C SER A 88 0.71 -37.14 3.09
N THR A 89 1.15 -35.98 2.67
CA THR A 89 2.57 -35.66 2.38
C THR A 89 2.88 -34.22 2.75
N SER A 90 4.12 -33.97 3.15
CA SER A 90 4.60 -32.63 3.39
C SER A 90 5.44 -32.17 2.21
N THR A 91 5.24 -30.93 1.78
CA THR A 91 6.00 -30.33 0.67
C THR A 91 6.40 -28.90 1.05
N ASN A 92 7.60 -28.49 0.65
CA ASN A 92 8.06 -27.12 0.83
C ASN A 92 7.64 -26.29 -0.39
N VAL A 93 7.07 -25.10 -0.15
CA VAL A 93 6.63 -24.20 -1.21
C VAL A 93 7.40 -22.88 -1.16
N THR A 94 8.00 -22.52 -2.28
CA THR A 94 8.74 -21.25 -2.44
C THR A 94 7.93 -20.18 -3.15
N GLN A 95 6.83 -20.56 -3.78
CA GLN A 95 5.87 -19.69 -4.47
C GLN A 95 4.45 -20.19 -4.20
N SER A 96 3.49 -19.27 -4.21
CA SER A 96 2.07 -19.64 -4.07
C SER A 96 1.68 -20.68 -5.11
N THR A 97 1.24 -21.84 -4.64
CA THR A 97 1.03 -23.03 -5.45
C THR A 97 -0.35 -23.59 -5.23
N THR A 98 -1.03 -23.93 -6.30
CA THR A 98 -2.29 -24.69 -6.27
C THR A 98 -1.99 -26.14 -6.62
N PHE A 99 -2.24 -27.03 -5.66
CA PHE A 99 -2.14 -28.47 -5.86
C PHE A 99 -3.46 -29.02 -6.39
N THR A 100 -3.39 -29.92 -7.34
CA THR A 100 -4.55 -30.58 -7.94
C THR A 100 -4.35 -32.09 -7.84
N ILE A 101 -5.32 -32.78 -7.26
CA ILE A 101 -5.37 -34.24 -7.30
C ILE A 101 -6.43 -34.70 -8.30
N THR A 102 -6.05 -35.63 -9.16
CA THR A 102 -6.91 -36.26 -10.14
C THR A 102 -7.08 -37.72 -9.80
N ALA A 103 -8.31 -38.15 -9.61
CA ALA A 103 -8.68 -39.51 -9.30
C ALA A 103 -9.40 -40.16 -10.49
N ASN A 104 -8.87 -41.26 -11.01
CA ASN A 104 -9.45 -42.02 -12.12
C ASN A 104 -9.99 -43.33 -11.60
N GLY A 105 -11.15 -43.76 -12.12
CA GLY A 105 -11.78 -45.01 -11.75
C GLY A 105 -12.70 -45.54 -12.90
N PRO A 106 -13.26 -46.74 -12.74
CA PRO A 106 -14.14 -47.30 -13.79
C PRO A 106 -15.37 -46.45 -14.14
N GLY A 107 -15.81 -45.61 -13.18
CA GLY A 107 -16.94 -44.68 -13.35
C GLY A 107 -16.57 -43.30 -13.87
N GLY A 108 -15.29 -43.04 -14.23
CA GLY A 108 -14.81 -41.74 -14.77
C GLY A 108 -13.70 -41.11 -13.96
N THR A 109 -13.63 -39.76 -13.99
CA THR A 109 -12.58 -38.95 -13.34
C THR A 109 -13.19 -37.94 -12.39
N ALA A 110 -12.51 -37.68 -11.27
CA ALA A 110 -12.80 -36.60 -10.33
C ALA A 110 -11.52 -35.81 -10.00
N THR A 111 -11.66 -34.52 -9.73
CA THR A 111 -10.54 -33.66 -9.34
C THR A 111 -10.87 -32.85 -8.09
N ALA A 112 -9.84 -32.57 -7.30
CA ALA A 112 -9.91 -31.63 -6.18
C ALA A 112 -8.66 -30.77 -6.14
N THR A 113 -8.76 -29.54 -5.62
CA THR A 113 -7.67 -28.59 -5.53
C THR A 113 -7.49 -28.08 -4.12
N ALA A 114 -6.25 -27.75 -3.75
CA ALA A 114 -5.91 -27.04 -2.52
C ALA A 114 -4.78 -26.04 -2.81
N SER A 115 -4.92 -24.81 -2.35
CA SER A 115 -3.93 -23.76 -2.57
C SER A 115 -3.15 -23.47 -1.30
N VAL A 116 -1.85 -23.26 -1.45
CA VAL A 116 -0.96 -22.77 -0.41
C VAL A 116 -0.38 -21.43 -0.91
N SER A 117 -0.63 -20.37 -0.17
CA SER A 117 -0.06 -19.05 -0.44
C SER A 117 1.29 -18.89 0.24
N VAL A 118 2.24 -18.29 -0.46
CA VAL A 118 3.54 -17.94 0.11
C VAL A 118 3.55 -16.44 0.37
N SER A 119 3.72 -16.08 1.65
CA SER A 119 3.93 -14.68 2.02
C SER A 119 5.31 -14.22 1.52
N ALA A 120 5.36 -13.14 0.77
CA ALA A 120 6.63 -12.47 0.52
C ALA A 120 7.15 -11.92 1.87
N PRO A 121 8.47 -11.91 2.12
CA PRO A 121 9.03 -11.20 3.25
C PRO A 121 8.53 -9.76 3.24
N GLU A 122 8.06 -9.26 4.37
CA GLU A 122 7.65 -7.86 4.50
C GLU A 122 8.85 -6.99 4.10
N ALA A 123 8.64 -6.11 3.12
CA ALA A 123 9.69 -5.19 2.70
C ALA A 123 10.12 -4.35 3.92
N PRO A 124 11.41 -4.11 4.14
CA PRO A 124 11.85 -3.22 5.21
C PRO A 124 11.05 -1.91 5.15
N PRO A 125 10.64 -1.35 6.31
CA PRO A 125 9.94 -0.09 6.31
C PRO A 125 10.72 0.94 5.49
N ALA A 126 10.00 1.66 4.61
CA ALA A 126 10.63 2.72 3.83
C ALA A 126 11.33 3.69 4.79
N PRO A 127 12.55 4.15 4.48
CA PRO A 127 13.22 5.16 5.30
C PRO A 127 12.26 6.33 5.54
N ALA A 128 12.21 6.81 6.78
CA ALA A 128 11.42 8.00 7.10
C ALA A 128 11.83 9.14 6.17
N PRO A 129 10.87 9.97 5.68
CA PRO A 129 11.19 11.11 4.85
C PRO A 129 12.25 11.97 5.55
N GLN A 130 13.37 12.23 4.88
CA GLN A 130 14.38 13.14 5.40
C GLN A 130 13.83 14.56 5.27
N PRO A 131 14.04 15.44 6.27
CA PRO A 131 13.61 16.82 6.19
C PRO A 131 14.19 17.49 4.96
N GLY A 132 13.35 18.28 4.27
CA GLY A 132 13.79 19.07 3.12
C GLY A 132 14.83 20.13 3.51
N LEU A 133 15.58 20.64 2.55
CA LEU A 133 16.63 21.62 2.81
C LEU A 133 16.08 22.92 3.47
N SER A 134 14.87 23.33 3.09
CA SER A 134 14.19 24.49 3.70
C SER A 134 13.86 24.21 5.17
N GLU A 135 13.33 23.04 5.46
CA GLU A 135 13.01 22.65 6.84
C GLU A 135 14.26 22.57 7.72
N LEU A 136 15.35 22.03 7.18
CA LEU A 136 16.64 22.02 7.87
C LEU A 136 17.16 23.44 8.11
N PHE A 137 16.98 24.36 7.16
CA PHE A 137 17.34 25.74 7.30
C PHE A 137 16.56 26.40 8.45
N ASP A 138 15.24 26.31 8.46
CA ASP A 138 14.36 26.91 9.48
C ASP A 138 14.62 26.34 10.88
N GLN A 139 15.02 25.08 10.99
CA GLN A 139 15.36 24.44 12.25
C GLN A 139 16.71 24.90 12.78
N ASN A 140 17.70 25.19 11.95
CA ASN A 140 19.08 25.39 12.34
C ASN A 140 19.55 26.85 12.30
N VAL A 141 19.00 27.67 11.42
CA VAL A 141 19.36 29.10 11.31
C VAL A 141 18.45 29.93 12.21
N LYS A 142 19.02 30.82 12.99
CA LYS A 142 18.31 31.58 14.03
C LYS A 142 18.54 33.07 13.87
N ASP A 143 17.53 33.84 14.28
CA ASP A 143 17.59 35.30 14.26
C ASP A 143 18.68 35.84 15.20
N ALA A 144 19.35 36.90 14.77
CA ALA A 144 20.25 37.69 15.61
C ALA A 144 19.51 38.90 16.20
N PHE A 145 19.43 38.98 17.52
CA PHE A 145 18.71 40.05 18.20
C PHE A 145 19.62 41.21 18.61
N PHE A 146 19.01 42.39 18.72
CA PHE A 146 19.71 43.62 19.00
C PHE A 146 19.09 44.40 20.18
N ASP A 147 19.91 45.20 20.85
CA ASP A 147 19.44 46.15 21.87
C ASP A 147 18.65 47.30 21.19
N PHE A 148 17.90 47.99 22.02
CA PHE A 148 17.20 49.20 21.57
C PHE A 148 18.20 50.22 20.98
N ASN A 149 17.87 50.71 19.81
CA ASN A 149 18.65 51.74 19.08
C ASN A 149 20.11 51.34 18.75
N LYS A 150 20.45 50.03 18.81
CA LYS A 150 21.78 49.51 18.46
C LYS A 150 21.74 48.54 17.29
N SER A 151 22.92 48.46 16.62
CA SER A 151 23.23 47.49 15.56
C SER A 151 24.49 46.65 15.91
N ASP A 152 25.04 46.80 17.11
CA ASP A 152 26.17 46.01 17.57
C ASP A 152 25.71 44.56 17.82
N ILE A 153 26.53 43.61 17.41
CA ILE A 153 26.23 42.17 17.64
C ILE A 153 26.42 41.82 19.13
N ARG A 154 25.34 41.46 19.78
CA ARG A 154 25.31 41.03 21.21
C ARG A 154 25.98 39.67 21.37
N ALA A 155 26.30 39.29 22.62
CA ALA A 155 26.93 38.01 22.91
C ALA A 155 26.05 36.80 22.51
N ASP A 156 24.73 36.88 22.77
CA ASP A 156 23.76 35.85 22.35
C ASP A 156 23.63 35.76 20.81
N ALA A 157 23.60 36.91 20.12
CA ALA A 157 23.59 36.97 18.66
C ALA A 157 24.87 36.41 18.06
N ARG A 158 26.05 36.60 18.66
CA ARG A 158 27.30 35.96 18.22
C ARG A 158 27.22 34.44 18.30
N ASN A 159 26.64 33.90 19.35
CA ASN A 159 26.48 32.46 19.51
C ASN A 159 25.54 31.89 18.46
N ALA A 160 24.42 32.58 18.19
CA ALA A 160 23.48 32.18 17.10
C ALA A 160 24.18 32.19 15.74
N LEU A 161 24.77 33.34 15.37
CA LEU A 161 25.46 33.51 14.09
C LEU A 161 26.65 32.55 13.89
N THR A 162 27.30 32.09 14.97
CA THR A 162 28.37 31.08 14.88
C THR A 162 27.79 29.74 14.46
N LYS A 163 26.65 29.32 15.03
CA LYS A 163 25.94 28.09 14.64
C LYS A 163 25.38 28.20 13.23
N ASP A 164 24.84 29.36 12.87
CA ASP A 164 24.34 29.60 11.52
C ASP A 164 25.48 29.50 10.49
N ALA A 165 26.67 30.02 10.83
CA ALA A 165 27.84 29.87 9.95
C ALA A 165 28.29 28.41 9.82
N GLU A 166 28.20 27.60 10.87
CA GLU A 166 28.48 26.16 10.80
C GLU A 166 27.50 25.44 9.88
N PHE A 167 26.21 25.74 10.01
CA PHE A 167 25.19 25.22 9.12
C PHE A 167 25.42 25.65 7.66
N LEU A 168 25.62 26.91 7.41
CA LEU A 168 25.85 27.46 6.07
C LEU A 168 27.14 26.94 5.42
N ARG A 169 28.15 26.53 6.20
CA ARG A 169 29.36 25.85 5.70
C ARG A 169 29.05 24.42 5.24
N SER A 170 28.21 23.71 6.02
CA SER A 170 27.80 22.34 5.68
C SER A 170 26.90 22.29 4.43
N TYR A 171 26.17 23.36 4.16
CA TYR A 171 25.25 23.49 3.02
C TYR A 171 25.69 24.66 2.12
N SER A 172 26.79 24.46 1.42
CA SER A 172 27.44 25.52 0.63
C SER A 172 26.60 26.08 -0.53
N GLN A 173 25.60 25.34 -0.99
CA GLN A 173 24.64 25.74 -2.02
C GLN A 173 23.60 26.75 -1.53
N ILE A 174 23.40 26.88 -0.21
CA ILE A 174 22.42 27.81 0.33
C ILE A 174 22.90 29.26 0.17
N ARG A 175 22.05 30.09 -0.41
CA ARG A 175 22.15 31.54 -0.37
C ARG A 175 21.13 32.08 0.62
N VAL A 176 21.43 33.19 1.29
CA VAL A 176 20.55 33.77 2.30
C VAL A 176 20.34 35.26 2.04
N THR A 177 19.14 35.73 2.33
CA THR A 177 18.86 37.16 2.49
C THR A 177 18.70 37.45 3.97
N ILE A 178 19.42 38.45 4.48
CA ILE A 178 19.32 38.91 5.86
C ILE A 178 18.40 40.14 5.86
N GLU A 179 17.26 40.00 6.54
CA GLU A 179 16.26 41.03 6.68
C GLU A 179 16.46 41.77 8.01
N GLY A 180 16.72 43.09 7.94
CA GLY A 180 16.90 43.90 9.13
C GLY A 180 15.58 44.54 9.57
N HIS A 181 15.24 44.30 10.86
CA HIS A 181 13.98 44.72 11.48
C HIS A 181 14.22 45.60 12.69
N CYS A 182 13.24 46.45 12.98
CA CYS A 182 13.20 47.34 14.13
C CYS A 182 11.87 47.22 14.87
N ASP A 183 11.84 47.71 16.14
CA ASP A 183 10.58 47.95 16.79
C ASP A 183 9.88 49.21 16.23
N GLU A 184 8.65 49.42 16.64
CA GLU A 184 7.77 50.46 16.08
C GLU A 184 8.21 51.91 16.37
N ARG A 185 9.11 52.13 17.35
CA ARG A 185 9.50 53.47 17.84
C ARG A 185 10.41 54.20 16.85
N GLY A 186 10.17 55.50 16.68
CA GLY A 186 10.91 56.31 15.74
C GLY A 186 10.28 56.44 14.36
N SER A 187 10.90 57.27 13.48
CA SER A 187 10.41 57.43 12.12
C SER A 187 10.70 56.22 11.23
N THR A 188 9.97 56.06 10.14
CA THR A 188 10.19 55.00 9.15
C THR A 188 11.58 55.07 8.53
N GLU A 189 12.01 56.25 8.14
CA GLU A 189 13.33 56.47 7.50
C GLU A 189 14.47 56.10 8.44
N TYR A 190 14.35 56.48 9.73
CA TYR A 190 15.33 56.13 10.74
C TYR A 190 15.42 54.61 10.91
N ASN A 191 14.28 53.95 11.01
CA ASN A 191 14.20 52.49 11.19
C ASN A 191 14.67 51.73 9.98
N LEU A 192 14.43 52.21 8.77
CA LEU A 192 15.01 51.63 7.54
C LEU A 192 16.53 51.66 7.61
N GLY A 193 17.12 52.81 7.98
CA GLY A 193 18.57 52.91 8.13
C GLY A 193 19.13 52.07 9.29
N LEU A 194 18.40 51.94 10.40
CA LEU A 194 18.82 51.08 11.52
C LEU A 194 18.71 49.57 11.14
N GLY A 195 17.64 49.18 10.46
CA GLY A 195 17.46 47.80 9.97
C GLY A 195 18.59 47.42 8.99
N GLU A 196 18.95 48.31 8.06
CA GLU A 196 20.09 48.08 7.15
C GLU A 196 21.39 47.83 7.92
N ARG A 197 21.70 48.71 8.93
CA ARG A 197 22.91 48.50 9.75
C ARG A 197 22.90 47.17 10.49
N ARG A 198 21.75 46.71 10.98
CA ARG A 198 21.62 45.40 11.64
C ARG A 198 21.86 44.24 10.67
N ALA A 199 21.22 44.24 9.52
CA ALA A 199 21.43 43.26 8.48
C ALA A 199 22.90 43.20 8.03
N GLN A 200 23.51 44.37 7.83
CA GLN A 200 24.92 44.48 7.42
C GLN A 200 25.86 44.01 8.55
N ALA A 201 25.56 44.28 9.84
CA ALA A 201 26.35 43.81 10.94
C ALA A 201 26.34 42.26 11.03
N ALA A 202 25.16 41.63 10.87
CA ALA A 202 25.03 40.17 10.83
C ALA A 202 25.78 39.60 9.61
N LYS A 203 25.63 40.17 8.43
CA LYS A 203 26.39 39.78 7.21
C LYS A 203 27.90 39.83 7.43
N ASN A 204 28.39 40.95 7.95
CA ASN A 204 29.83 41.16 8.17
C ASN A 204 30.36 40.11 9.19
N TYR A 205 29.57 39.79 10.22
CA TYR A 205 29.96 38.78 11.18
C TYR A 205 30.02 37.38 10.55
N LEU A 206 29.05 36.97 9.74
CA LEU A 206 29.08 35.70 9.01
C LEU A 206 30.27 35.64 8.03
N ILE A 207 30.60 36.73 7.35
CA ILE A 207 31.80 36.81 6.48
C ILE A 207 33.08 36.63 7.30
N SER A 208 33.18 37.23 8.48
CA SER A 208 34.33 37.03 9.37
C SER A 208 34.48 35.58 9.86
N LEU A 209 33.38 34.81 9.86
CA LEU A 209 33.36 33.38 10.14
C LEU A 209 33.60 32.51 8.89
N GLY A 210 33.91 33.12 7.74
CA GLY A 210 34.31 32.42 6.53
C GLY A 210 33.18 32.14 5.53
N ILE A 211 31.97 32.71 5.72
CA ILE A 211 30.91 32.59 4.71
C ILE A 211 31.20 33.58 3.58
N GLN A 212 31.09 33.10 2.33
CA GLN A 212 31.36 33.93 1.14
C GLN A 212 30.35 35.07 1.03
N ALA A 213 30.81 36.30 0.84
CA ALA A 213 29.97 37.50 0.74
C ALA A 213 28.90 37.42 -0.39
N GLY A 214 29.22 36.74 -1.50
CA GLY A 214 28.31 36.54 -2.63
C GLY A 214 27.14 35.57 -2.34
N ARG A 215 27.12 34.93 -1.19
CA ARG A 215 26.01 34.07 -0.72
C ARG A 215 25.03 34.83 0.18
N ILE A 216 25.31 36.08 0.52
CA ILE A 216 24.55 36.83 1.52
C ILE A 216 24.08 38.13 0.93
N ASP A 217 22.78 38.29 0.78
CA ASP A 217 22.15 39.56 0.45
C ASP A 217 21.56 40.20 1.69
N THR A 218 21.34 41.52 1.69
CA THR A 218 20.71 42.23 2.81
C THR A 218 19.54 43.06 2.28
N VAL A 219 18.51 43.17 3.13
CA VAL A 219 17.38 44.08 2.92
C VAL A 219 16.93 44.63 4.28
N SER A 220 16.50 45.89 4.30
CA SER A 220 15.89 46.45 5.50
C SER A 220 14.38 46.60 5.32
N TRP A 221 13.66 46.11 6.27
CA TRP A 221 12.22 46.38 6.42
C TRP A 221 11.96 47.43 7.51
N GLY A 222 13.00 47.82 8.26
CA GLY A 222 12.82 48.76 9.36
C GLY A 222 11.71 48.29 10.29
N LYS A 223 10.69 49.10 10.49
CA LYS A 223 9.49 48.76 11.28
C LYS A 223 8.28 48.31 10.45
N GLU A 224 8.42 48.20 9.14
CA GLU A 224 7.30 47.98 8.21
C GLU A 224 6.80 46.54 8.18
N ARG A 225 7.63 45.60 8.67
CA ARG A 225 7.27 44.17 8.78
C ARG A 225 7.54 43.65 10.18
N PRO A 226 6.69 43.97 11.16
CA PRO A 226 6.86 43.53 12.53
C PRO A 226 6.58 42.02 12.66
N PHE A 227 7.34 41.36 13.55
CA PHE A 227 7.06 39.99 13.95
C PHE A 227 5.84 39.92 14.88
N CYS A 228 5.72 40.88 15.78
CA CYS A 228 4.56 41.09 16.62
C CYS A 228 4.23 42.57 16.71
N SER A 229 2.96 42.89 17.01
CA SER A 229 2.40 44.26 16.98
C SER A 229 1.97 44.77 18.35
N GLU A 230 2.26 44.04 19.42
CA GLU A 230 1.94 44.45 20.79
C GLU A 230 2.92 45.53 21.26
N HIS A 231 2.41 46.52 22.02
CA HIS A 231 3.20 47.63 22.56
C HIS A 231 3.89 47.23 23.86
N THR A 232 4.66 46.16 23.87
CA THR A 232 5.37 45.62 25.03
C THR A 232 6.86 45.47 24.73
N GLU A 233 7.71 45.50 25.81
CA GLU A 233 9.15 45.34 25.62
C GLU A 233 9.51 43.97 25.02
N ASP A 234 8.77 42.90 25.34
CA ASP A 234 8.99 41.56 24.80
C ASP A 234 8.76 41.55 23.29
N CYS A 235 7.67 42.19 22.85
CA CYS A 235 7.38 42.33 21.41
C CYS A 235 8.40 43.22 20.72
N TRP A 236 8.75 44.36 21.31
CA TRP A 236 9.80 45.22 20.76
C TRP A 236 11.14 44.50 20.65
N GLN A 237 11.52 43.69 21.66
CA GLN A 237 12.76 42.90 21.60
C GLN A 237 12.71 41.86 20.50
N ALA A 238 11.57 41.21 20.31
CA ALA A 238 11.40 40.25 19.20
C ALA A 238 11.47 40.89 17.79
N ASN A 239 11.04 42.16 17.69
CA ASN A 239 11.13 42.92 16.44
C ASN A 239 12.55 43.42 16.13
N ARG A 240 13.40 43.67 17.15
CA ARG A 240 14.78 44.15 16.98
C ARG A 240 15.71 43.01 16.55
N ARG A 241 15.62 42.55 15.28
CA ARG A 241 16.35 41.37 14.79
C ARG A 241 16.93 41.54 13.40
N ALA A 242 17.89 40.72 13.09
CA ALA A 242 18.22 40.31 11.73
C ALA A 242 17.67 38.92 11.50
N HIS A 243 16.72 38.79 10.58
CA HIS A 243 16.02 37.56 10.22
C HIS A 243 16.66 36.96 8.98
N PHE A 244 16.74 35.63 8.88
CA PHE A 244 17.40 34.93 7.80
C PHE A 244 16.36 34.22 6.95
N VAL A 245 16.40 34.46 5.65
CA VAL A 245 15.53 33.81 4.66
C VAL A 245 16.41 33.10 3.64
N MET A 246 16.10 31.86 3.36
CA MET A 246 16.77 31.13 2.28
C MET A 246 16.37 31.74 0.93
N ALA A 247 17.38 32.21 0.16
CA ALA A 247 17.13 32.75 -1.17
C ALA A 247 16.90 31.61 -2.17
N HIS A 248 15.92 31.79 -3.03
CA HIS A 248 15.53 30.85 -4.09
C HIS A 248 16.33 31.09 -5.36
#